data_855620ab1371f7fb2f4ad4f6262c17a4
#
_entry.id   855620ab1371f7fb2f4ad4f6262c17a4
#
_cell.length_a   1.000
_cell.length_b   1.000
_cell.length_c   1.000
_cell.angle_alpha   90.00
_cell.angle_beta   90.00
_cell.angle_gamma   90.00
#
_symmetry.space_group_name_H-M   'P 1'
#
loop_
_entity.id
_entity.type
_entity.pdbx_description
1 polymer ?
#
loop_
_entity_poly.entity_id
_entity_poly.type
_entity_poly.pdbx_seq_one_letter_code
_entity_poly.pdbx_strand_id
1 'polypeptide(L)'
;MDPSVIPGRPTRRAVLGLAASVGAVGVVAACGGGEQAAGPAAASSTPSGGEALTPTADVPVGSGVILADAEVVVTQPTAGTFKAFSSTCTHNHCQLSGFTGDRITCPCHGSTFSITDGSPNGGPAPSPLPEVAIKVVGSDVVRA
;
A
#
# COMPACT_ATOMS: atom_id res chain seq x y z
N MET A 1 7.83 36.02 28.88
CA MET A 1 6.71 36.11 27.87
C MET A 1 6.24 34.70 27.64
N ASP A 2 4.95 34.46 27.94
CA ASP A 2 4.36 33.16 28.28
C ASP A 2 4.44 32.04 27.23
N PRO A 3 4.71 30.81 27.66
CA PRO A 3 4.42 29.59 26.94
C PRO A 3 3.21 28.93 27.56
N SER A 4 2.08 28.82 26.91
CA SER A 4 1.07 27.80 27.25
C SER A 4 -0.25 28.07 26.54
N VAL A 5 -0.54 27.40 25.47
CA VAL A 5 -1.92 26.99 25.16
C VAL A 5 -1.89 25.64 24.46
N ILE A 6 -2.26 24.60 25.18
CA ILE A 6 -2.59 23.26 24.65
C ILE A 6 -4.11 23.21 24.54
N PRO A 7 -4.71 23.08 23.34
CA PRO A 7 -6.17 22.84 23.26
C PRO A 7 -6.49 21.35 23.40
N GLY A 8 -7.45 21.14 24.26
CA GLY A 8 -8.01 19.95 24.85
C GLY A 8 -8.40 18.79 23.95
N ARG A 9 -8.24 17.61 24.55
CA ARG A 9 -8.79 16.32 24.11
C ARG A 9 -10.32 16.31 24.24
N PRO A 10 -11.09 15.79 23.26
CA PRO A 10 -12.50 15.50 23.46
C PRO A 10 -12.68 14.22 24.27
N THR A 11 -13.42 14.34 25.35
CA THR A 11 -13.85 13.26 26.25
C THR A 11 -14.91 12.40 25.60
N ARG A 12 -14.70 11.08 25.64
CA ARG A 12 -15.69 10.08 25.24
C ARG A 12 -16.83 10.06 26.26
N ARG A 13 -18.03 10.41 25.84
CA ARG A 13 -19.26 10.15 26.60
C ARG A 13 -19.75 8.74 26.28
N ALA A 14 -19.68 7.89 27.29
CA ALA A 14 -20.37 6.59 27.32
C ALA A 14 -21.87 6.85 27.55
N VAL A 15 -22.71 6.31 26.68
CA VAL A 15 -24.16 6.24 26.89
C VAL A 15 -24.50 4.76 27.10
N LEU A 16 -24.77 4.41 28.36
CA LEU A 16 -25.44 3.15 28.73
C LEU A 16 -26.93 3.32 28.53
N GLY A 17 -27.51 2.57 27.64
CA GLY A 17 -28.97 2.43 27.51
C GLY A 17 -29.35 0.98 27.79
N LEU A 18 -29.87 0.71 29.00
CA LEU A 18 -30.61 -0.50 29.35
C LEU A 18 -32.06 -0.38 28.89
N ALA A 19 -32.56 -1.35 28.17
CA ALA A 19 -33.99 -1.64 28.06
C ALA A 19 -34.22 -3.12 27.92
N ALA A 20 -34.76 -3.73 28.96
CA ALA A 20 -35.29 -5.08 29.00
C ALA A 20 -36.74 -5.09 28.51
N SER A 21 -37.11 -6.01 27.64
CA SER A 21 -38.51 -6.41 27.45
C SER A 21 -38.57 -7.93 27.15
N VAL A 22 -39.31 -8.59 28.07
CA VAL A 22 -39.72 -10.00 28.04
C VAL A 22 -40.99 -10.11 27.22
N GLY A 23 -41.13 -11.13 26.36
CA GLY A 23 -42.40 -11.40 25.71
C GLY A 23 -42.40 -12.60 24.75
N ALA A 24 -42.88 -13.75 25.26
CA ALA A 24 -43.79 -14.74 24.66
C ALA A 24 -43.35 -15.60 23.45
N VAL A 25 -43.43 -16.89 23.74
CA VAL A 25 -43.47 -18.13 22.96
C VAL A 25 -44.39 -18.08 21.73
N GLY A 26 -43.88 -18.54 20.58
CA GLY A 26 -44.69 -18.89 19.42
C GLY A 26 -43.92 -19.89 18.53
N VAL A 27 -44.28 -21.20 18.68
CA VAL A 27 -43.81 -22.27 17.80
C VAL A 27 -44.68 -22.28 16.55
N VAL A 28 -44.08 -22.06 15.39
CA VAL A 28 -44.68 -22.48 14.11
C VAL A 28 -43.56 -23.03 13.21
N ALA A 29 -43.61 -24.31 12.97
CA ALA A 29 -42.82 -24.99 11.95
C ALA A 29 -43.40 -24.68 10.56
N ALA A 30 -42.60 -24.12 9.68
CA ALA A 30 -42.88 -24.11 8.26
C ALA A 30 -41.52 -24.14 7.49
N CYS A 31 -41.31 -25.21 6.76
CA CYS A 31 -40.26 -25.32 5.75
C CYS A 31 -40.46 -24.25 4.67
N GLY A 32 -39.41 -23.47 4.37
CA GLY A 32 -39.47 -22.52 3.26
C GLY A 32 -38.14 -21.83 3.14
N GLY A 33 -37.50 -21.96 1.98
CA GLY A 33 -36.18 -21.52 1.54
C GLY A 33 -35.64 -20.25 2.17
N GLY A 34 -34.50 -20.40 2.83
CA GLY A 34 -33.70 -19.28 3.33
C GLY A 34 -33.07 -18.49 2.19
N GLU A 35 -33.63 -17.34 1.89
CA GLU A 35 -32.97 -16.28 1.15
C GLU A 35 -31.96 -15.65 2.08
N GLN A 36 -30.72 -16.17 2.04
CA GLN A 36 -29.58 -15.50 2.65
C GLN A 36 -29.32 -14.25 1.86
N ALA A 37 -29.70 -13.10 2.43
CA ALA A 37 -29.18 -11.82 2.00
C ALA A 37 -27.65 -11.86 2.14
N ALA A 38 -26.99 -12.18 1.06
CA ALA A 38 -25.55 -12.01 0.91
C ALA A 38 -25.27 -10.50 1.03
N GLY A 39 -24.67 -10.08 2.15
CA GLY A 39 -24.00 -8.79 2.24
C GLY A 39 -22.98 -8.68 1.11
N PRO A 40 -22.62 -7.48 0.66
CA PRO A 40 -21.63 -7.34 -0.38
C PRO A 40 -20.31 -7.94 0.11
N ALA A 41 -20.04 -9.15 -0.31
CA ALA A 41 -18.70 -9.70 -0.26
C ALA A 41 -17.86 -8.76 -1.14
N ALA A 42 -16.92 -8.05 -0.51
CA ALA A 42 -15.86 -7.40 -1.25
C ALA A 42 -15.23 -8.48 -2.12
N ALA A 43 -15.54 -8.43 -3.41
CA ALA A 43 -14.92 -9.30 -4.39
C ALA A 43 -13.44 -8.95 -4.40
N SER A 44 -12.64 -9.72 -3.68
CA SER A 44 -11.22 -9.82 -3.95
C SER A 44 -11.09 -10.46 -5.32
N SER A 45 -11.21 -9.63 -6.36
CA SER A 45 -10.85 -10.00 -7.71
C SER A 45 -9.34 -10.20 -7.70
N THR A 46 -8.91 -11.45 -7.53
CA THR A 46 -7.54 -11.86 -7.82
C THR A 46 -7.28 -11.47 -9.27
N PRO A 47 -6.35 -10.55 -9.56
CA PRO A 47 -6.09 -10.14 -10.92
C PRO A 47 -5.57 -11.35 -11.69
N SER A 48 -6.24 -11.70 -12.78
CA SER A 48 -5.83 -12.77 -13.71
C SER A 48 -4.53 -12.33 -14.42
N GLY A 49 -3.39 -12.48 -13.76
CA GLY A 49 -2.12 -12.16 -14.40
C GLY A 49 -1.04 -11.57 -13.50
N GLY A 50 -0.44 -12.38 -12.64
CA GLY A 50 0.70 -12.00 -11.80
C GLY A 50 0.32 -11.61 -10.38
N GLU A 51 1.34 -11.59 -9.51
CA GLU A 51 1.22 -11.15 -8.13
C GLU A 51 0.89 -9.65 -8.06
N ALA A 52 -0.19 -9.29 -7.37
CA ALA A 52 -0.53 -7.90 -7.14
C ALA A 52 0.50 -7.26 -6.20
N LEU A 53 1.11 -6.17 -6.64
CA LEU A 53 2.14 -5.44 -5.89
C LEU A 53 1.54 -4.29 -5.09
N THR A 54 0.81 -3.39 -5.75
CA THR A 54 0.25 -2.19 -5.11
C THR A 54 -0.83 -1.57 -6.00
N PRO A 55 -1.85 -0.91 -5.44
CA PRO A 55 -2.75 -0.06 -6.20
C PRO A 55 -2.00 1.09 -6.90
N THR A 56 -2.40 1.43 -8.10
CA THR A 56 -1.81 2.57 -8.85
C THR A 56 -1.95 3.90 -8.12
N ALA A 57 -3.03 4.06 -7.35
CA ALA A 57 -3.31 5.25 -6.56
C ALA A 57 -2.32 5.47 -5.41
N ASP A 58 -1.67 4.41 -4.93
CA ASP A 58 -0.71 4.46 -3.84
C ASP A 58 0.72 4.81 -4.30
N VAL A 59 0.94 4.90 -5.62
CA VAL A 59 2.25 5.25 -6.20
C VAL A 59 2.25 6.72 -6.60
N PRO A 60 2.89 7.62 -5.83
CA PRO A 60 2.86 9.05 -6.12
C PRO A 60 3.65 9.39 -7.38
N VAL A 61 3.14 10.37 -8.16
CA VAL A 61 3.81 10.88 -9.37
C VAL A 61 5.11 11.60 -9.00
N GLY A 62 6.17 11.35 -9.73
CA GLY A 62 7.50 11.89 -9.46
C GLY A 62 8.21 11.23 -8.27
N SER A 63 7.71 10.06 -7.82
CA SER A 63 8.25 9.31 -6.69
C SER A 63 7.88 7.82 -6.83
N GLY A 64 7.60 7.13 -5.70
CA GLY A 64 7.21 5.73 -5.70
C GLY A 64 6.92 5.17 -4.30
N VAL A 65 6.82 3.85 -4.22
CA VAL A 65 6.67 3.08 -2.98
C VAL A 65 7.69 1.95 -2.92
N ILE A 66 8.14 1.62 -1.73
CA ILE A 66 9.02 0.48 -1.48
C ILE A 66 8.21 -0.63 -0.84
N LEU A 67 8.13 -1.76 -1.51
CA LEU A 67 7.44 -2.96 -1.07
C LEU A 67 8.48 -3.95 -0.57
N ALA A 68 8.86 -3.82 0.70
CA ALA A 68 9.96 -4.58 1.29
C ALA A 68 9.73 -6.10 1.23
N ASP A 69 8.51 -6.54 1.51
CA ASP A 69 8.13 -7.96 1.52
C ASP A 69 8.17 -8.59 0.10
N ALA A 70 7.87 -7.78 -0.92
CA ALA A 70 7.95 -8.20 -2.32
C ALA A 70 9.34 -7.97 -2.94
N GLU A 71 10.26 -7.35 -2.21
CA GLU A 71 11.60 -6.94 -2.67
C GLU A 71 11.58 -6.04 -3.92
N VAL A 72 10.56 -5.19 -4.04
CA VAL A 72 10.32 -4.31 -5.20
C VAL A 72 10.16 -2.86 -4.78
N VAL A 73 10.71 -1.97 -5.59
CA VAL A 73 10.37 -0.55 -5.61
C VAL A 73 9.49 -0.30 -6.83
N VAL A 74 8.30 0.23 -6.65
CA VAL A 74 7.43 0.69 -7.74
C VAL A 74 7.49 2.21 -7.81
N THR A 75 7.75 2.75 -8.98
CA THR A 75 7.87 4.19 -9.22
C THR A 75 6.87 4.69 -10.25
N GLN A 76 6.54 5.97 -10.20
CA GLN A 76 5.71 6.64 -11.20
C GLN A 76 6.42 7.92 -11.66
N PRO A 77 7.39 7.85 -12.58
CA PRO A 77 8.15 9.02 -13.04
C PRO A 77 7.26 10.11 -13.62
N THR A 78 6.25 9.75 -14.39
CA THR A 78 5.21 10.63 -14.92
C THR A 78 3.84 9.98 -14.72
N ALA A 79 2.79 10.80 -14.67
CA ALA A 79 1.44 10.30 -14.44
C ALA A 79 1.06 9.16 -15.40
N GLY A 80 0.64 8.03 -14.85
CA GLY A 80 0.25 6.83 -15.59
C GLY A 80 1.40 5.97 -16.11
N THR A 81 2.67 6.37 -15.90
CA THR A 81 3.85 5.59 -16.31
C THR A 81 4.47 4.93 -15.09
N PHE A 82 4.35 3.63 -14.98
CA PHE A 82 4.89 2.87 -13.85
C PHE A 82 6.14 2.10 -14.25
N LYS A 83 7.10 2.07 -13.33
CA LYS A 83 8.34 1.29 -13.42
C LYS A 83 8.51 0.51 -12.12
N ALA A 84 9.22 -0.60 -12.19
CA ALA A 84 9.59 -1.34 -10.99
C ALA A 84 11.03 -1.82 -11.06
N PHE A 85 11.69 -1.82 -9.90
CA PHE A 85 13.06 -2.22 -9.74
C PHE A 85 13.22 -3.08 -8.48
N SER A 86 14.30 -3.83 -8.39
CA SER A 86 14.68 -4.47 -7.13
C SER A 86 14.87 -3.44 -6.04
N SER A 87 14.36 -3.72 -4.84
CA SER A 87 14.57 -2.88 -3.65
C SER A 87 15.93 -3.11 -2.98
N THR A 88 16.83 -3.88 -3.62
CA THR A 88 18.16 -4.20 -3.12
C THR A 88 19.21 -3.33 -3.80
N CYS A 89 19.97 -2.59 -3.01
CA CYS A 89 21.05 -1.72 -3.48
C CYS A 89 22.19 -2.52 -4.12
N THR A 90 22.66 -2.09 -5.28
CA THR A 90 23.71 -2.76 -6.04
C THR A 90 25.12 -2.55 -5.49
N HIS A 91 25.31 -1.68 -4.48
CA HIS A 91 26.59 -1.50 -3.79
C HIS A 91 26.91 -2.67 -2.85
N ASN A 92 26.05 -2.90 -1.87
CA ASN A 92 26.29 -3.89 -0.80
C ASN A 92 25.00 -4.55 -0.32
N HIS A 93 24.04 -4.77 -1.22
CA HIS A 93 22.78 -5.47 -1.01
C HIS A 93 21.91 -4.95 0.16
N CYS A 94 22.10 -3.68 0.58
CA CYS A 94 21.23 -3.04 1.54
C CYS A 94 19.83 -2.84 0.97
N GLN A 95 18.81 -2.98 1.82
CA GLN A 95 17.45 -2.63 1.49
C GLN A 95 17.34 -1.12 1.25
N LEU A 96 16.76 -0.72 0.13
CA LEU A 96 16.40 0.68 -0.12
C LEU A 96 15.29 1.12 0.83
N SER A 97 15.30 2.37 1.29
CA SER A 97 14.42 2.79 2.38
C SER A 97 13.58 4.04 2.13
N GLY A 98 13.74 4.70 0.99
CA GLY A 98 12.98 5.92 0.76
C GLY A 98 13.27 6.61 -0.55
N PHE A 99 12.70 7.80 -0.65
CA PHE A 99 12.84 8.69 -1.80
C PHE A 99 13.30 10.08 -1.36
N THR A 100 14.11 10.73 -2.19
CA THR A 100 14.46 12.15 -2.04
C THR A 100 14.24 12.81 -3.41
N GLY A 101 13.12 13.54 -3.53
CA GLY A 101 12.65 14.03 -4.83
C GLY A 101 12.42 12.87 -5.81
N ASP A 102 13.04 12.95 -6.98
CA ASP A 102 12.98 11.97 -8.06
C ASP A 102 14.02 10.83 -7.95
N ARG A 103 14.49 10.53 -6.74
CA ARG A 103 15.56 9.54 -6.50
C ARG A 103 15.16 8.55 -5.43
N ILE A 104 15.45 7.28 -5.69
CA ILE A 104 15.39 6.20 -4.72
C ILE A 104 16.69 6.24 -3.89
N THR A 105 16.61 6.09 -2.56
CA THR A 105 17.76 6.25 -1.67
C THR A 105 18.10 4.97 -0.91
N CYS A 106 19.42 4.72 -0.78
CA CYS A 106 19.97 3.66 0.03
C CYS A 106 20.51 4.25 1.36
N PRO A 107 20.05 3.78 2.53
CA PRO A 107 20.43 4.35 3.82
C PRO A 107 21.85 3.97 4.26
N CYS A 108 22.41 2.89 3.71
CA CYS A 108 23.70 2.36 4.19
C CYS A 108 24.89 3.27 3.85
N HIS A 109 24.99 3.67 2.58
CA HIS A 109 26.14 4.43 2.08
C HIS A 109 25.75 5.59 1.18
N GLY A 110 24.46 6.00 1.20
CA GLY A 110 23.99 7.16 0.46
C GLY A 110 23.90 7.00 -1.05
N SER A 111 23.90 5.77 -1.58
CA SER A 111 23.63 5.58 -3.01
C SER A 111 22.23 6.04 -3.35
N THR A 112 22.10 6.71 -4.51
CA THR A 112 20.81 7.16 -5.03
C THR A 112 20.63 6.67 -6.46
N PHE A 113 19.38 6.37 -6.82
CA PHE A 113 19.02 5.81 -8.12
C PHE A 113 17.85 6.59 -8.74
N SER A 114 17.84 6.66 -10.05
CA SER A 114 16.79 7.28 -10.84
C SER A 114 15.46 6.49 -10.73
N ILE A 115 14.34 7.20 -10.53
CA ILE A 115 13.00 6.58 -10.57
C ILE A 115 12.58 6.18 -11.99
N THR A 116 13.28 6.66 -13.03
CA THR A 116 12.91 6.46 -14.44
C THR A 116 13.48 5.18 -15.00
N ASP A 117 14.72 4.85 -14.67
CA ASP A 117 15.48 3.77 -15.29
C ASP A 117 16.37 2.98 -14.29
N GLY A 118 16.28 3.31 -12.99
CA GLY A 118 17.07 2.65 -11.95
C GLY A 118 18.57 2.96 -11.98
N SER A 119 19.06 3.84 -12.85
CA SER A 119 20.48 4.15 -12.95
C SER A 119 21.02 4.84 -11.70
N PRO A 120 22.25 4.54 -11.25
CA PRO A 120 22.85 5.23 -10.12
C PRO A 120 23.17 6.67 -10.50
N ASN A 121 22.74 7.62 -9.68
CA ASN A 121 23.00 9.04 -9.88
C ASN A 121 23.69 9.70 -8.68
N GLY A 122 24.16 8.88 -7.73
CA GLY A 122 24.97 9.30 -6.58
C GLY A 122 25.36 8.14 -5.69
N GLY A 123 26.45 8.33 -4.94
CA GLY A 123 26.99 7.32 -4.03
C GLY A 123 27.82 6.22 -4.71
N PRO A 124 28.17 5.16 -3.96
CA PRO A 124 29.12 4.15 -4.41
C PRO A 124 28.52 3.00 -5.23
N ALA A 125 27.21 2.99 -5.53
CA ALA A 125 26.58 1.92 -6.30
C ALA A 125 27.16 1.85 -7.72
N PRO A 126 27.65 0.69 -8.19
CA PRO A 126 28.36 0.60 -9.47
C PRO A 126 27.46 0.39 -10.68
N SER A 127 26.19 0.01 -10.48
CA SER A 127 25.29 -0.41 -11.55
C SER A 127 23.84 -0.06 -11.27
N PRO A 128 22.99 0.00 -12.30
CA PRO A 128 21.55 0.21 -12.14
C PRO A 128 20.89 -0.86 -11.26
N LEU A 129 19.77 -0.50 -10.65
CA LEU A 129 18.88 -1.46 -10.02
C LEU A 129 18.30 -2.40 -11.08
N PRO A 130 18.26 -3.71 -10.83
CA PRO A 130 17.59 -4.65 -11.73
C PRO A 130 16.13 -4.27 -11.93
N GLU A 131 15.68 -4.20 -13.19
CA GLU A 131 14.29 -3.94 -13.52
C GLU A 131 13.44 -5.17 -13.21
N VAL A 132 12.24 -4.94 -12.65
CA VAL A 132 11.23 -5.94 -12.40
C VAL A 132 10.10 -5.75 -13.40
N ALA A 133 9.78 -6.79 -14.16
CA ALA A 133 8.69 -6.74 -15.13
C ALA A 133 7.34 -6.57 -14.43
N ILE A 134 6.61 -5.54 -14.81
CA ILE A 134 5.28 -5.23 -14.27
C ILE A 134 4.30 -4.90 -15.40
N LYS A 135 3.01 -4.97 -15.07
CA LYS A 135 1.90 -4.45 -15.89
C LYS A 135 0.83 -3.85 -14.99
N VAL A 136 0.00 -2.99 -15.56
CA VAL A 136 -1.18 -2.47 -14.87
C VAL A 136 -2.39 -3.30 -15.29
N VAL A 137 -3.12 -3.81 -14.30
CA VAL A 137 -4.35 -4.57 -14.48
C VAL A 137 -5.45 -3.91 -13.65
N GLY A 138 -6.41 -3.29 -14.32
CA GLY A 138 -7.42 -2.46 -13.64
C GLY A 138 -6.78 -1.29 -12.91
N SER A 139 -6.91 -1.28 -11.59
CA SER A 139 -6.33 -0.27 -10.70
C SER A 139 -5.03 -0.69 -10.03
N ASP A 140 -4.47 -1.85 -10.38
CA ASP A 140 -3.34 -2.43 -9.66
C ASP A 140 -2.11 -2.57 -10.56
N VAL A 141 -0.94 -2.32 -9.98
CA VAL A 141 0.35 -2.72 -10.52
C VAL A 141 0.59 -4.16 -10.11
N VAL A 142 0.79 -5.04 -11.08
CA VAL A 142 1.04 -6.45 -10.85
C VAL A 142 2.37 -6.88 -11.47
N ARG A 143 3.00 -7.89 -10.91
CA ARG A 143 4.19 -8.51 -11.51
C ARG A 143 3.79 -9.21 -12.83
N ALA A 144 4.56 -9.00 -13.91
CA ALA A 144 4.23 -9.56 -15.23
C ALA A 144 4.69 -11.02 -15.39
#